data_069a54bb817b7132a41e1f0c8b12cc9f
#
_entry.id   069a54bb817b7132a41e1f0c8b12cc9f
#
_cell.length_a   1.000
_cell.length_b   1.000
_cell.length_c   1.000
_cell.angle_alpha   90.00
_cell.angle_beta   90.00
_cell.angle_gamma   90.00
#
_symmetry.space_group_name_H-M   'P 1'
#
loop_
_entity.id
_entity.type
_entity.pdbx_description
1 polymer ?
#
loop_
_entity_poly.entity_id
_entity_poly.type
_entity_poly.pdbx_seq_one_letter_code
_entity_poly.pdbx_strand_id
1 'polypeptide(L)'
;GGPYKGVPTFNDLDLNDLKPALILAMDQTKNEIAQIANQDEEPSFQNTIIALEKNGQLLDQIFSYYGVLSSNLSTKQFRDIQKEMAPKISKFYTEINHNEKIFERIKYLYEK
;
A
#
# COMPACT_ATOMS: atom_id res chain seq x y z
N GLY A 1 11.98 -11.85 10.14
CA GLY A 1 11.31 -11.39 8.96
C GLY A 1 12.22 -10.68 7.98
N GLY A 2 11.65 -10.24 6.95
CA GLY A 2 12.35 -9.48 5.94
C GLY A 2 12.58 -8.03 6.35
N PRO A 3 13.14 -7.22 5.45
CA PRO A 3 13.43 -5.81 5.74
C PRO A 3 12.17 -4.96 5.95
N TYR A 4 10.99 -5.51 5.72
CA TYR A 4 9.72 -4.79 5.74
C TYR A 4 8.81 -5.26 6.88
N LYS A 5 9.35 -5.46 8.06
CA LYS A 5 8.55 -5.66 9.28
C LYS A 5 7.49 -6.76 9.15
N GLY A 6 7.93 -7.98 8.89
CA GLY A 6 7.02 -9.12 8.83
C GLY A 6 6.49 -9.44 7.44
N VAL A 7 6.76 -8.60 6.45
CA VAL A 7 6.44 -8.93 5.06
C VAL A 7 7.60 -9.75 4.48
N PRO A 8 7.33 -10.92 3.88
CA PRO A 8 8.40 -11.72 3.29
C PRO A 8 9.09 -10.99 2.15
N THR A 9 10.35 -11.32 1.90
CA THR A 9 11.04 -10.82 0.69
C THR A 9 10.45 -11.49 -0.54
N PHE A 10 10.62 -10.87 -1.71
CA PHE A 10 10.11 -11.46 -2.96
C PHE A 10 10.66 -12.85 -3.23
N ASN A 11 11.90 -13.10 -2.85
CA ASN A 11 12.52 -14.39 -3.08
C ASN A 11 11.89 -15.51 -2.27
N ASP A 12 11.22 -15.16 -1.18
CA ASP A 12 10.63 -16.13 -0.27
C ASP A 12 9.10 -16.26 -0.46
N LEU A 13 8.52 -15.42 -1.33
CA LEU A 13 7.08 -15.45 -1.56
C LEU A 13 6.66 -16.58 -2.47
N ASP A 14 5.61 -17.30 -2.08
CA ASP A 14 4.89 -18.21 -2.97
C ASP A 14 3.42 -17.80 -2.99
N LEU A 15 2.58 -18.54 -3.72
CA LEU A 15 1.17 -18.20 -3.84
C LEU A 15 0.41 -18.23 -2.51
N ASN A 16 0.86 -19.08 -1.59
CA ASN A 16 0.21 -19.15 -0.28
C ASN A 16 0.51 -17.92 0.57
N ASP A 17 1.64 -17.25 0.30
CA ASP A 17 2.04 -16.05 1.03
C ASP A 17 1.52 -14.76 0.41
N LEU A 18 1.08 -14.81 -0.85
CA LEU A 18 0.72 -13.62 -1.59
C LEU A 18 -0.44 -12.85 -0.97
N LYS A 19 -1.52 -13.54 -0.64
CA LYS A 19 -2.69 -12.90 -0.05
C LYS A 19 -2.40 -12.28 1.32
N PRO A 20 -1.77 -13.01 2.25
CA PRO A 20 -1.40 -12.38 3.52
C PRO A 20 -0.45 -11.19 3.36
N ALA A 21 0.48 -11.27 2.41
CA ALA A 21 1.42 -10.18 2.15
C ALA A 21 0.70 -8.94 1.63
N LEU A 22 -0.25 -9.11 0.70
CA LEU A 22 -1.06 -8.01 0.19
C LEU A 22 -1.88 -7.35 1.30
N ILE A 23 -2.54 -8.15 2.11
CA ILE A 23 -3.38 -7.64 3.21
C ILE A 23 -2.52 -6.86 4.19
N LEU A 24 -1.38 -7.44 4.61
CA LEU A 24 -0.48 -6.79 5.54
C LEU A 24 0.06 -5.47 4.98
N ALA A 25 0.48 -5.47 3.72
CA ALA A 25 1.01 -4.26 3.08
C ALA A 25 -0.05 -3.16 2.98
N MET A 26 -1.28 -3.51 2.64
CA MET A 26 -2.37 -2.54 2.58
C MET A 26 -2.71 -1.98 3.97
N ASP A 27 -2.74 -2.83 4.99
CA ASP A 27 -3.03 -2.38 6.35
C ASP A 27 -1.92 -1.48 6.89
N GLN A 28 -0.67 -1.83 6.68
CA GLN A 28 0.45 -1.00 7.09
C GLN A 28 0.43 0.35 6.37
N THR A 29 0.14 0.33 5.08
CA THR A 29 0.04 1.56 4.29
C THR A 29 -1.06 2.48 4.84
N LYS A 30 -2.23 1.92 5.12
CA LYS A 30 -3.33 2.72 5.68
C LYS A 30 -2.96 3.31 7.05
N ASN A 31 -2.30 2.54 7.90
CA ASN A 31 -1.90 3.01 9.22
C ASN A 31 -0.88 4.14 9.12
N GLU A 32 0.09 4.02 8.22
CA GLU A 32 1.11 5.04 8.04
C GLU A 32 0.52 6.31 7.43
N ILE A 33 -0.41 6.18 6.49
CA ILE A 33 -1.13 7.33 5.93
C ILE A 33 -1.93 8.02 7.02
N ALA A 34 -2.58 7.25 7.90
CA ALA A 34 -3.32 7.83 9.02
C ALA A 34 -2.40 8.60 9.96
N GLN A 35 -1.20 8.10 10.22
CA GLN A 35 -0.24 8.81 11.05
C GLN A 35 0.18 10.13 10.42
N ILE A 36 0.43 10.14 9.12
CA ILE A 36 0.77 11.37 8.40
C ILE A 36 -0.41 12.35 8.47
N ALA A 37 -1.62 11.86 8.25
CA ALA A 37 -2.83 12.68 8.23
C ALA A 37 -3.14 13.31 9.58
N ASN A 38 -2.90 12.58 10.66
CA ASN A 38 -3.34 12.97 12.00
C ASN A 38 -2.23 13.57 12.86
N GLN A 39 -1.03 13.74 12.33
CA GLN A 39 0.06 14.34 13.10
C GLN A 39 -0.22 15.80 13.43
N ASP A 40 0.30 16.26 14.55
CA ASP A 40 0.10 17.63 15.00
C ASP A 40 1.07 18.64 14.38
N GLU A 41 2.11 18.14 13.71
CA GLU A 41 3.10 19.00 13.07
C GLU A 41 2.50 19.76 11.90
N GLU A 42 2.89 21.03 11.77
CA GLU A 42 2.52 21.81 10.58
C GLU A 42 3.00 21.10 9.33
N PRO A 43 2.18 21.05 8.25
CA PRO A 43 2.59 20.36 7.03
C PRO A 43 3.89 20.93 6.45
N SER A 44 4.79 20.03 6.08
CA SER A 44 6.03 20.35 5.39
C SER A 44 6.19 19.35 4.24
N PHE A 45 7.06 19.70 3.31
CA PHE A 45 7.39 18.77 2.22
C PHE A 45 7.88 17.44 2.78
N GLN A 46 8.75 17.50 3.80
CA GLN A 46 9.35 16.30 4.38
C GLN A 46 8.31 15.43 5.09
N ASN A 47 7.46 16.02 5.93
CA ASN A 47 6.54 15.23 6.76
C ASN A 47 5.26 14.83 6.03
N THR A 48 5.05 15.32 4.82
CA THR A 48 3.84 15.04 4.06
C THR A 48 4.17 14.40 2.70
N ILE A 49 4.88 15.11 1.83
CA ILE A 49 5.13 14.59 0.48
C ILE A 49 6.14 13.44 0.50
N ILE A 50 7.29 13.66 1.13
CA ILE A 50 8.33 12.63 1.22
C ILE A 50 7.82 11.43 2.03
N ALA A 51 7.11 11.70 3.12
CA ALA A 51 6.56 10.63 3.95
C ALA A 51 5.57 9.76 3.19
N LEU A 52 4.69 10.37 2.38
CA LEU A 52 3.76 9.62 1.53
C LEU A 52 4.50 8.81 0.47
N GLU A 53 5.52 9.40 -0.14
CA GLU A 53 6.32 8.69 -1.15
C GLU A 53 7.00 7.45 -0.57
N LYS A 54 7.61 7.59 0.61
CA LYS A 54 8.26 6.46 1.27
C LYS A 54 7.26 5.37 1.63
N ASN A 55 6.08 5.76 2.06
CA ASN A 55 5.03 4.83 2.44
C ASN A 55 4.59 3.94 1.29
N GLY A 56 4.58 4.47 0.06
CA GLY A 56 4.11 3.71 -1.10
C GLY A 56 5.07 2.66 -1.64
N GLN A 57 6.33 2.67 -1.22
CA GLN A 57 7.35 1.82 -1.83
C GLN A 57 7.10 0.33 -1.63
N LEU A 58 6.75 -0.08 -0.42
CA LEU A 58 6.50 -1.51 -0.16
C LEU A 58 5.29 -2.00 -0.95
N LEU A 59 4.22 -1.23 -0.93
CA LEU A 59 3.01 -1.62 -1.64
C LEU A 59 3.25 -1.71 -3.14
N ASP A 60 4.02 -0.77 -3.70
CA ASP A 60 4.38 -0.81 -5.11
C ASP A 60 5.16 -2.08 -5.46
N GLN A 61 6.07 -2.50 -4.59
CA GLN A 61 6.82 -3.75 -4.81
C GLN A 61 5.91 -4.96 -4.81
N ILE A 62 4.98 -5.03 -3.86
CA ILE A 62 4.05 -6.15 -3.77
C ILE A 62 3.11 -6.18 -4.99
N PHE A 63 2.61 -5.03 -5.41
CA PHE A 63 1.73 -4.98 -6.59
C PHE A 63 2.48 -5.27 -7.88
N SER A 64 3.76 -4.89 -7.98
CA SER A 64 4.58 -5.26 -9.12
C SER A 64 4.72 -6.78 -9.22
N TYR A 65 4.99 -7.43 -8.10
CA TYR A 65 5.08 -8.89 -8.06
C TYR A 65 3.74 -9.54 -8.43
N TYR A 66 2.65 -9.00 -7.88
CA TYR A 66 1.30 -9.47 -8.20
C TYR A 66 1.02 -9.34 -9.70
N GLY A 67 1.41 -8.23 -10.31
CA GLY A 67 1.25 -8.01 -11.75
C GLY A 67 2.05 -8.99 -12.59
N VAL A 68 3.28 -9.31 -12.18
CA VAL A 68 4.10 -10.31 -12.88
C VAL A 68 3.42 -11.67 -12.83
N LEU A 69 2.92 -12.08 -11.65
CA LEU A 69 2.20 -13.33 -11.52
C LEU A 69 0.93 -13.34 -12.36
N SER A 70 0.21 -12.21 -12.39
CA SER A 70 -1.01 -12.09 -13.19
C SER A 70 -0.74 -12.30 -14.69
N SER A 71 0.43 -11.86 -15.16
CA SER A 71 0.82 -12.01 -16.57
C SER A 71 1.27 -13.41 -16.91
N ASN A 72 1.85 -14.14 -15.96
CA ASN A 72 2.55 -15.39 -16.22
C ASN A 72 1.88 -16.64 -15.64
N LEU A 73 0.98 -16.49 -14.69
CA LEU A 73 0.30 -17.61 -14.05
C LEU A 73 -1.19 -17.52 -14.30
N SER A 74 -1.76 -18.61 -14.82
CA SER A 74 -3.20 -18.72 -15.00
C SER A 74 -3.76 -19.93 -14.25
N THR A 75 -3.15 -20.26 -13.10
CA THR A 75 -3.63 -21.34 -12.27
C THR A 75 -4.94 -20.97 -11.58
N LYS A 76 -5.72 -21.99 -11.24
CA LYS A 76 -6.97 -21.77 -10.50
C LYS A 76 -6.69 -21.07 -9.17
N GLN A 77 -5.62 -21.46 -8.47
CA GLN A 77 -5.26 -20.86 -7.19
C GLN A 77 -5.05 -19.37 -7.33
N PHE A 78 -4.30 -18.94 -8.36
CA PHE A 78 -4.04 -17.51 -8.55
C PHE A 78 -5.31 -16.75 -8.94
N ARG A 79 -6.14 -17.34 -9.80
CA ARG A 79 -7.42 -16.72 -10.17
C ARG A 79 -8.36 -16.56 -8.98
N ASP A 80 -8.37 -17.52 -8.06
CA ASP A 80 -9.18 -17.41 -6.85
C ASP A 80 -8.68 -16.28 -5.95
N ILE A 81 -7.35 -16.12 -5.83
CA ILE A 81 -6.76 -15.01 -5.09
C ILE A 81 -7.16 -13.67 -5.74
N GLN A 82 -7.08 -13.57 -7.05
CA GLN A 82 -7.49 -12.36 -7.76
C GLN A 82 -8.94 -11.97 -7.48
N LYS A 83 -9.84 -12.95 -7.55
CA LYS A 83 -11.26 -12.71 -7.29
C LYS A 83 -11.50 -12.23 -5.87
N GLU A 84 -10.83 -12.83 -4.91
CA GLU A 84 -10.98 -12.45 -3.51
C GLU A 84 -10.41 -11.08 -3.22
N MET A 85 -9.27 -10.78 -3.82
CA MET A 85 -8.55 -9.54 -3.51
C MET A 85 -9.06 -8.33 -4.28
N ALA A 86 -9.68 -8.51 -5.45
CA ALA A 86 -10.12 -7.40 -6.28
C ALA A 86 -10.99 -6.38 -5.52
N PRO A 87 -12.07 -6.80 -4.81
CA PRO A 87 -12.86 -5.83 -4.06
C PRO A 87 -12.10 -5.22 -2.89
N LYS A 88 -11.20 -5.96 -2.27
CA LYS A 88 -10.40 -5.46 -1.15
C LYS A 88 -9.40 -4.40 -1.61
N ILE A 89 -8.78 -4.62 -2.75
CA ILE A 89 -7.85 -3.65 -3.36
C ILE A 89 -8.60 -2.39 -3.77
N SER A 90 -9.78 -2.56 -4.38
CA SER A 90 -10.61 -1.43 -4.79
C SER A 90 -11.02 -0.57 -3.58
N LYS A 91 -11.47 -1.23 -2.51
CA LYS A 91 -11.84 -0.54 -1.28
C LYS A 91 -10.66 0.21 -0.67
N PHE A 92 -9.50 -0.43 -0.66
CA PHE A 92 -8.28 0.18 -0.15
C PHE A 92 -7.96 1.49 -0.88
N TYR A 93 -7.97 1.47 -2.21
CA TYR A 93 -7.67 2.68 -2.98
C TYR A 93 -8.74 3.75 -2.80
N THR A 94 -10.00 3.36 -2.67
CA THR A 94 -11.05 4.32 -2.39
C THR A 94 -10.82 5.02 -1.05
N GLU A 95 -10.46 4.25 -0.02
CA GLU A 95 -10.23 4.81 1.31
C GLU A 95 -9.04 5.78 1.32
N ILE A 96 -7.92 5.42 0.70
CA ILE A 96 -6.76 6.31 0.72
C ILE A 96 -6.95 7.53 -0.17
N ASN A 97 -7.68 7.41 -1.28
CA ASN A 97 -7.92 8.53 -2.19
C ASN A 97 -8.92 9.53 -1.65
N HIS A 98 -9.74 9.14 -0.67
CA HIS A 98 -10.72 10.01 -0.05
C HIS A 98 -10.30 10.51 1.33
N ASN A 99 -9.01 10.48 1.63
CA ASN A 99 -8.52 10.98 2.91
C ASN A 99 -8.44 12.51 2.88
N GLU A 100 -9.43 13.15 3.47
CA GLU A 100 -9.55 14.61 3.46
C GLU A 100 -8.41 15.30 4.21
N LYS A 101 -7.92 14.70 5.29
CA LYS A 101 -6.82 15.29 6.07
C LYS A 101 -5.53 15.30 5.28
N ILE A 102 -5.24 14.25 4.54
CA ILE A 102 -4.08 14.24 3.64
C ILE A 102 -4.23 15.32 2.58
N PHE A 103 -5.42 15.41 1.98
CA PHE A 103 -5.68 16.42 0.96
C PHE A 103 -5.45 17.84 1.51
N GLU A 104 -5.92 18.11 2.73
CA GLU A 104 -5.73 19.42 3.33
C GLU A 104 -4.26 19.74 3.62
N ARG A 105 -3.48 18.75 4.03
CA ARG A 105 -2.05 18.95 4.25
C ARG A 105 -1.34 19.29 2.95
N ILE A 106 -1.66 18.60 1.87
CA ILE A 106 -1.10 18.87 0.54
C ILE A 106 -1.51 20.26 0.06
N LYS A 107 -2.80 20.59 0.22
CA LYS A 107 -3.33 21.90 -0.16
C LYS A 107 -2.60 23.03 0.58
N TYR A 108 -2.37 22.84 1.86
CA TYR A 108 -1.62 23.81 2.68
C TYR A 108 -0.25 24.11 2.05
N LEU A 109 0.45 23.07 1.61
CA LEU A 109 1.77 23.23 1.01
C LEU A 109 1.72 23.98 -0.32
N TYR A 110 0.68 23.74 -1.12
CA TYR A 110 0.53 24.41 -2.41
C TYR A 110 0.13 25.87 -2.27
N GLU A 111 -0.54 26.22 -1.19
CA GLU A 111 -1.00 27.60 -0.97
C GLU A 111 0.04 28.47 -0.28
N LYS A 112 1.15 27.90 0.10
CA LYS A 112 2.26 28.66 0.65
C LYS A 112 3.25 29.08 -0.46
#